data_01cf436f82cf72756a186d6ca262e911
#
_entry.id   01cf436f82cf72756a186d6ca262e911
#
_cell.length_a   1.000
_cell.length_b   1.000
_cell.length_c   1.000
_cell.angle_alpha   90.00
_cell.angle_beta   90.00
_cell.angle_gamma   90.00
#
_symmetry.space_group_name_H-M   'P 1'
#
loop_
_entity.id
_entity.type
_entity.pdbx_description
1 polymer ?
#
loop_
_entity_poly.entity_id
_entity_poly.type
_entity_poly.pdbx_seq_one_letter_code
_entity_poly.pdbx_strand_id
1 'polypeptide(L)'
;MKLSTIAGVIAPDTQIVTEQEIEFLLTDSRELHTLPSKTLFFALKTDKNDGANYIRQLYEGGVYAFVLNNTPQNKKLASSYPCATFLFVNDSLLALQDLAAYKRSLYHCPVIGITGSNGKTIVKEWLYQLLKDDYRITRSPKSFNSQIGVPLSVWQMNEHTQLAIFEAGISQKGEMQRLERIIRPTIGVVTYIGEEHGENFASLEEKRNEKMLLFRHADVVIEEPSHQNVRTCAAVLRHLGYSEERITEMLMQKTHETVMEINLSALASNVRYFRSLLKPETKLICMVKAFAYGTGSVEVSRCLQQEHLADALAVAVCDEAVELRRAGITLPLIIMDPEATALKKIIENNLEPNIYSFAALSMFMEVAAAEGVENYPIHIKIDSGMHRLGFEYADMSQLVDILSAQNIVRPRSVFSHLAGADEPQFDDFTHKQIACFNRCADYLKQHLDTPHHVILKHILNSAGIERFTESQMDGCRLGIGMYGFSAVKGRKLTNVCTLRTTILSVKTVHAGESIGYGRHTFLNEDAQVAVIPIGYADGFDRRFGNRGGEVLIRGKRCPVLGNVCMDLAMIDVTGTDAQPGDSAVIFGDNLPIEELADKLSTITYEILTSVSRRVKRVYVQ
;
A
#
# COMPACT_ATOMS: atom_id res chain seq x y z
N MET A 1 -24.61 -5.39 -7.39
CA MET A 1 -25.52 -6.29 -8.19
C MET A 1 -26.50 -6.95 -7.23
N LYS A 2 -27.78 -7.05 -7.58
CA LYS A 2 -28.78 -7.70 -6.71
C LYS A 2 -28.51 -9.19 -6.52
N LEU A 3 -28.72 -9.70 -5.31
CA LEU A 3 -28.51 -11.11 -4.97
C LEU A 3 -29.41 -12.05 -5.80
N SER A 4 -30.64 -11.62 -6.12
CA SER A 4 -31.54 -12.34 -7.03
C SER A 4 -30.99 -12.50 -8.45
N THR A 5 -30.30 -11.48 -8.97
CA THR A 5 -29.61 -11.56 -10.27
C THR A 5 -28.44 -12.56 -10.20
N ILE A 6 -27.67 -12.53 -9.12
CA ILE A 6 -26.57 -13.47 -8.90
C ILE A 6 -27.09 -14.90 -8.82
N ALA A 7 -28.15 -15.13 -8.03
CA ALA A 7 -28.79 -16.44 -7.93
C ALA A 7 -29.26 -16.95 -9.30
N GLY A 8 -29.89 -16.09 -10.12
CA GLY A 8 -30.30 -16.46 -11.49
C GLY A 8 -29.14 -16.93 -12.37
N VAL A 9 -27.91 -16.47 -12.11
CA VAL A 9 -26.71 -16.89 -12.88
C VAL A 9 -26.12 -18.21 -12.37
N ILE A 10 -26.00 -18.39 -11.05
CA ILE A 10 -25.21 -19.52 -10.50
C ILE A 10 -26.05 -20.57 -9.74
N ALA A 11 -27.26 -20.23 -9.31
CA ALA A 11 -28.13 -21.11 -8.51
C ALA A 11 -29.63 -20.72 -8.70
N PRO A 12 -30.20 -20.90 -9.92
CA PRO A 12 -31.50 -20.34 -10.29
C PRO A 12 -32.67 -20.84 -9.43
N ASP A 13 -32.56 -22.02 -8.83
CA ASP A 13 -33.60 -22.61 -7.98
C ASP A 13 -33.55 -22.13 -6.52
N THR A 14 -32.70 -21.15 -6.20
CA THR A 14 -32.53 -20.66 -4.83
C THR A 14 -33.65 -19.67 -4.46
N GLN A 15 -34.27 -19.90 -3.32
CA GLN A 15 -35.18 -18.92 -2.72
C GLN A 15 -34.37 -17.86 -1.95
N ILE A 16 -34.50 -16.59 -2.33
CA ILE A 16 -33.86 -15.46 -1.65
C ILE A 16 -34.63 -15.14 -0.36
N VAL A 17 -33.96 -15.19 0.77
CA VAL A 17 -34.54 -14.86 2.09
C VAL A 17 -34.72 -13.35 2.23
N THR A 18 -33.69 -12.59 1.90
CA THR A 18 -33.69 -11.13 1.91
C THR A 18 -32.92 -10.62 0.69
N GLU A 19 -33.52 -9.73 -0.08
CA GLU A 19 -32.85 -9.11 -1.22
C GLU A 19 -31.74 -8.18 -0.72
N GLN A 20 -30.53 -8.33 -1.28
CA GLN A 20 -29.35 -7.56 -0.93
C GLN A 20 -28.65 -7.07 -2.19
N GLU A 21 -28.00 -5.92 -2.08
CA GLU A 21 -27.10 -5.48 -3.12
C GLU A 21 -25.68 -5.92 -2.79
N ILE A 22 -25.13 -6.81 -3.60
CA ILE A 22 -23.78 -7.34 -3.43
C ILE A 22 -22.78 -6.45 -4.15
N GLU A 23 -21.84 -5.92 -3.39
CA GLU A 23 -20.71 -5.11 -3.87
C GLU A 23 -19.41 -5.91 -3.82
N PHE A 24 -19.24 -6.76 -2.82
CA PHE A 24 -18.00 -7.48 -2.56
C PHE A 24 -18.18 -9.00 -2.66
N LEU A 25 -17.21 -9.67 -3.30
CA LEU A 25 -17.07 -11.12 -3.24
C LEU A 25 -15.93 -11.44 -2.25
N LEU A 26 -16.17 -12.42 -1.39
CA LEU A 26 -15.23 -12.86 -0.37
C LEU A 26 -14.97 -14.36 -0.50
N THR A 27 -13.70 -14.75 -0.46
CA THR A 27 -13.26 -16.16 -0.49
C THR A 27 -12.40 -16.53 0.72
N ASP A 28 -11.91 -15.54 1.47
CA ASP A 28 -11.14 -15.70 2.70
C ASP A 28 -11.80 -14.89 3.84
N SER A 29 -12.19 -15.55 4.92
CA SER A 29 -12.88 -14.92 6.04
C SER A 29 -12.05 -13.83 6.75
N ARG A 30 -10.73 -13.85 6.59
CA ARG A 30 -9.80 -12.87 7.17
C ARG A 30 -9.83 -11.53 6.43
N GLU A 31 -10.34 -11.50 5.20
CA GLU A 31 -10.44 -10.32 4.35
C GLU A 31 -11.86 -9.70 4.35
N LEU A 32 -12.63 -9.90 5.42
CA LEU A 32 -13.97 -9.33 5.53
C LEU A 32 -13.94 -7.80 5.49
N HIS A 33 -14.67 -7.22 4.55
CA HIS A 33 -14.78 -5.77 4.35
C HIS A 33 -15.65 -5.09 5.42
N THR A 34 -15.58 -3.76 5.46
CA THR A 34 -16.37 -2.89 6.38
C THR A 34 -17.88 -2.92 6.12
N LEU A 35 -18.33 -3.51 5.01
CA LEU A 35 -19.74 -3.65 4.65
C LEU A 35 -20.15 -5.13 4.54
N PRO A 36 -20.24 -5.86 5.66
CA PRO A 36 -20.58 -7.29 5.66
C PRO A 36 -21.91 -7.61 4.98
N SER A 37 -22.92 -6.74 5.14
CA SER A 37 -24.26 -6.89 4.55
C SER A 37 -24.29 -6.77 3.02
N LYS A 38 -23.21 -6.26 2.39
CA LYS A 38 -23.04 -6.17 0.93
C LYS A 38 -22.05 -7.20 0.39
N THR A 39 -21.68 -8.18 1.19
CA THR A 39 -20.69 -9.20 0.87
C THR A 39 -21.36 -10.54 0.57
N LEU A 40 -20.94 -11.18 -0.52
CA LEU A 40 -21.26 -12.57 -0.84
C LEU A 40 -20.03 -13.44 -0.61
N PHE A 41 -20.11 -14.37 0.34
CA PHE A 41 -19.02 -15.29 0.65
C PHE A 41 -19.11 -16.58 -0.17
N PHE A 42 -18.03 -16.91 -0.87
CA PHE A 42 -17.86 -18.19 -1.56
C PHE A 42 -17.08 -19.16 -0.66
N ALA A 43 -17.74 -20.17 -0.13
CA ALA A 43 -17.11 -21.21 0.67
C ALA A 43 -16.36 -22.19 -0.24
N LEU A 44 -15.14 -21.82 -0.61
CA LEU A 44 -14.27 -22.67 -1.45
C LEU A 44 -13.74 -23.84 -0.63
N LYS A 45 -13.68 -25.02 -1.27
CA LYS A 45 -13.10 -26.23 -0.67
C LYS A 45 -11.81 -26.57 -1.38
N THR A 46 -10.75 -26.77 -0.57
CA THR A 46 -9.44 -27.23 -1.00
C THR A 46 -9.06 -28.49 -0.20
N ASP A 47 -7.97 -29.15 -0.58
CA ASP A 47 -7.47 -30.33 0.15
C ASP A 47 -7.10 -30.02 1.61
N LYS A 48 -6.77 -28.77 1.92
CA LYS A 48 -6.28 -28.34 3.24
C LYS A 48 -7.32 -27.57 4.06
N ASN A 49 -8.39 -27.05 3.43
CA ASN A 49 -9.35 -26.18 4.11
C ASN A 49 -10.73 -26.25 3.44
N ASP A 50 -11.78 -26.11 4.26
CA ASP A 50 -13.16 -26.01 3.82
C ASP A 50 -13.76 -24.67 4.28
N GLY A 51 -14.10 -23.79 3.32
CA GLY A 51 -14.69 -22.48 3.57
C GLY A 51 -15.99 -22.53 4.37
N ALA A 52 -16.72 -23.64 4.35
CA ALA A 52 -17.94 -23.83 5.13
C ALA A 52 -17.71 -23.72 6.66
N ASN A 53 -16.50 -23.99 7.13
CA ASN A 53 -16.13 -23.89 8.54
C ASN A 53 -16.18 -22.45 9.08
N TYR A 54 -16.13 -21.44 8.21
CA TYR A 54 -16.08 -20.01 8.60
C TYR A 54 -17.46 -19.33 8.55
N ILE A 55 -18.54 -20.02 8.14
CA ILE A 55 -19.88 -19.45 8.00
C ILE A 55 -20.37 -18.86 9.30
N ARG A 56 -20.16 -19.54 10.43
CA ARG A 56 -20.59 -19.05 11.74
C ARG A 56 -19.96 -17.70 12.06
N GLN A 57 -18.66 -17.60 11.93
CA GLN A 57 -17.90 -16.37 12.19
C GLN A 57 -18.37 -15.22 11.29
N LEU A 58 -18.56 -15.50 9.99
CA LEU A 58 -18.99 -14.50 9.03
C LEU A 58 -20.42 -14.06 9.25
N TYR A 59 -21.33 -14.98 9.60
CA TYR A 59 -22.71 -14.67 9.95
C TYR A 59 -22.81 -13.78 11.19
N GLU A 60 -22.05 -14.12 12.25
CA GLU A 60 -21.93 -13.31 13.46
C GLU A 60 -21.29 -11.93 13.13
N GLY A 61 -20.43 -11.85 12.11
CA GLY A 61 -19.85 -10.64 11.56
C GLY A 61 -20.76 -9.83 10.62
N GLY A 62 -22.01 -10.28 10.38
CA GLY A 62 -23.02 -9.55 9.59
C GLY A 62 -23.07 -9.89 8.10
N VAL A 63 -22.45 -10.99 7.66
CA VAL A 63 -22.60 -11.52 6.30
C VAL A 63 -23.84 -12.40 6.24
N TYR A 64 -24.75 -12.15 5.29
CA TYR A 64 -26.01 -12.89 5.14
C TYR A 64 -26.21 -13.53 3.77
N ALA A 65 -25.19 -13.55 2.91
CA ALA A 65 -25.21 -14.19 1.62
C ALA A 65 -24.01 -15.13 1.45
N PHE A 66 -24.26 -16.40 1.14
CA PHE A 66 -23.27 -17.47 1.09
C PHE A 66 -23.45 -18.36 -0.14
N VAL A 67 -22.35 -18.76 -0.78
CA VAL A 67 -22.30 -19.78 -1.83
C VAL A 67 -21.65 -21.03 -1.28
N LEU A 68 -22.32 -22.17 -1.36
CA LEU A 68 -21.92 -23.46 -0.82
C LEU A 68 -22.06 -24.58 -1.84
N ASN A 69 -21.16 -25.55 -1.78
CA ASN A 69 -21.33 -26.80 -2.51
C ASN A 69 -22.60 -27.54 -2.04
N ASN A 70 -23.40 -28.04 -2.97
CA ASN A 70 -24.67 -28.71 -2.72
C ASN A 70 -24.45 -30.11 -2.12
N THR A 71 -24.18 -30.16 -0.81
CA THR A 71 -23.98 -31.39 -0.05
C THR A 71 -25.00 -31.49 1.10
N PRO A 72 -25.38 -32.70 1.55
CA PRO A 72 -26.26 -32.87 2.70
C PRO A 72 -25.79 -32.16 3.96
N GLN A 73 -24.46 -32.15 4.20
CA GLN A 73 -23.82 -31.45 5.32
C GLN A 73 -24.04 -29.94 5.25
N ASN A 74 -23.80 -29.35 4.07
CA ASN A 74 -23.96 -27.92 3.88
C ASN A 74 -25.44 -27.47 3.95
N LYS A 75 -26.38 -28.30 3.49
CA LYS A 75 -27.81 -28.04 3.68
C LYS A 75 -28.22 -28.04 5.14
N LYS A 76 -27.69 -29.00 5.92
CA LYS A 76 -27.92 -29.06 7.37
C LYS A 76 -27.28 -27.86 8.08
N LEU A 77 -26.08 -27.44 7.68
CA LEU A 77 -25.41 -26.25 8.22
C LEU A 77 -26.25 -24.99 7.97
N ALA A 78 -26.71 -24.80 6.74
CA ALA A 78 -27.52 -23.64 6.35
C ALA A 78 -28.82 -23.49 7.14
N SER A 79 -29.47 -24.60 7.54
CA SER A 79 -30.70 -24.56 8.36
C SER A 79 -30.51 -23.94 9.74
N SER A 80 -29.28 -23.80 10.21
CA SER A 80 -28.95 -23.12 11.47
C SER A 80 -28.93 -21.59 11.37
N TYR A 81 -29.04 -21.02 10.16
CA TYR A 81 -28.93 -19.58 9.89
C TYR A 81 -30.13 -19.05 9.07
N PRO A 82 -31.32 -18.96 9.68
CA PRO A 82 -32.55 -18.69 8.94
C PRO A 82 -32.64 -17.27 8.31
N CYS A 83 -31.84 -16.34 8.76
CA CYS A 83 -31.78 -14.98 8.20
C CYS A 83 -30.82 -14.84 7.02
N ALA A 84 -30.03 -15.87 6.70
CA ALA A 84 -29.09 -15.84 5.59
C ALA A 84 -29.64 -16.53 4.34
N THR A 85 -29.24 -16.04 3.18
CA THR A 85 -29.48 -16.68 1.88
C THR A 85 -28.30 -17.57 1.52
N PHE A 86 -28.57 -18.84 1.21
CA PHE A 86 -27.57 -19.82 0.78
C PHE A 86 -27.82 -20.22 -0.68
N LEU A 87 -26.84 -19.95 -1.53
CA LEU A 87 -26.79 -20.35 -2.92
C LEU A 87 -26.06 -21.71 -3.00
N PHE A 88 -26.82 -22.79 -3.27
CA PHE A 88 -26.26 -24.13 -3.40
C PHE A 88 -25.85 -24.40 -4.84
N VAL A 89 -24.58 -24.69 -5.06
CA VAL A 89 -23.96 -24.93 -6.36
C VAL A 89 -23.23 -26.28 -6.39
N ASN A 90 -22.99 -26.82 -7.59
CA ASN A 90 -22.24 -28.07 -7.72
C ASN A 90 -20.75 -27.88 -7.36
N ASP A 91 -20.19 -26.75 -7.73
CA ASP A 91 -18.80 -26.34 -7.46
C ASP A 91 -18.73 -24.84 -7.22
N SER A 92 -18.32 -24.45 -6.01
CA SER A 92 -18.27 -23.05 -5.60
C SER A 92 -17.19 -22.25 -6.34
N LEU A 93 -16.08 -22.88 -6.78
CA LEU A 93 -15.06 -22.22 -7.60
C LEU A 93 -15.59 -21.95 -9.01
N LEU A 94 -16.24 -22.95 -9.62
CA LEU A 94 -16.84 -22.78 -10.95
C LEU A 94 -17.95 -21.72 -10.91
N ALA A 95 -18.77 -21.70 -9.86
CA ALA A 95 -19.81 -20.69 -9.68
C ALA A 95 -19.23 -19.27 -9.56
N LEU A 96 -18.10 -19.09 -8.85
CA LEU A 96 -17.35 -17.82 -8.79
C LEU A 96 -16.88 -17.39 -10.18
N GLN A 97 -16.36 -18.33 -10.97
CA GLN A 97 -15.89 -18.10 -12.34
C GLN A 97 -17.05 -17.75 -13.30
N ASP A 98 -18.17 -18.45 -13.20
CA ASP A 98 -19.37 -18.20 -14.01
C ASP A 98 -19.97 -16.83 -13.70
N LEU A 99 -20.03 -16.46 -12.43
CA LEU A 99 -20.49 -15.14 -12.00
C LEU A 99 -19.58 -14.02 -12.53
N ALA A 100 -18.26 -14.21 -12.48
CA ALA A 100 -17.30 -13.25 -13.01
C ALA A 100 -17.39 -13.13 -14.55
N ALA A 101 -17.56 -14.24 -15.26
CA ALA A 101 -17.78 -14.24 -16.70
C ALA A 101 -19.08 -13.50 -17.08
N TYR A 102 -20.16 -13.71 -16.33
CA TYR A 102 -21.39 -12.94 -16.49
C TYR A 102 -21.16 -11.44 -16.22
N LYS A 103 -20.50 -11.09 -15.11
CA LYS A 103 -20.15 -9.69 -14.81
C LYS A 103 -19.37 -9.05 -15.95
N ARG A 104 -18.36 -9.75 -16.49
CA ARG A 104 -17.56 -9.30 -17.64
C ARG A 104 -18.42 -9.03 -18.88
N SER A 105 -19.40 -9.87 -19.15
CA SER A 105 -20.28 -9.73 -20.33
C SER A 105 -21.16 -8.49 -20.34
N LEU A 106 -21.33 -7.84 -19.20
CA LEU A 106 -22.12 -6.61 -19.07
C LEU A 106 -21.37 -5.35 -19.57
N TYR A 107 -20.07 -5.44 -19.85
CA TYR A 107 -19.23 -4.29 -20.20
C TYR A 107 -18.50 -4.53 -21.52
N HIS A 108 -18.47 -3.50 -22.37
CA HIS A 108 -17.92 -3.56 -23.73
C HIS A 108 -16.64 -2.72 -23.91
N CYS A 109 -16.04 -2.22 -22.82
CA CYS A 109 -14.77 -1.50 -22.89
C CYS A 109 -13.63 -2.42 -23.38
N PRO A 110 -12.53 -1.85 -23.93
CA PRO A 110 -11.33 -2.61 -24.23
C PRO A 110 -10.79 -3.31 -22.98
N VAL A 111 -10.31 -4.53 -23.16
CA VAL A 111 -9.74 -5.35 -22.08
C VAL A 111 -8.38 -5.87 -22.49
N ILE A 112 -7.36 -5.47 -21.76
CA ILE A 112 -5.99 -5.95 -21.93
C ILE A 112 -5.81 -7.19 -21.05
N GLY A 113 -5.56 -8.34 -21.66
CA GLY A 113 -5.19 -9.56 -20.97
C GLY A 113 -3.68 -9.79 -21.07
N ILE A 114 -3.01 -9.99 -19.93
CA ILE A 114 -1.56 -10.12 -19.86
C ILE A 114 -1.20 -11.52 -19.37
N THR A 115 -0.36 -12.25 -20.13
CA THR A 115 0.23 -13.51 -19.68
C THR A 115 1.73 -13.58 -19.95
N GLY A 116 2.40 -14.56 -19.36
CA GLY A 116 3.84 -14.80 -19.45
C GLY A 116 4.36 -15.52 -18.21
N SER A 117 5.64 -15.82 -18.13
CA SER A 117 6.30 -16.29 -16.91
C SER A 117 6.65 -15.09 -16.03
N ASN A 118 7.43 -14.15 -16.55
CA ASN A 118 7.89 -12.94 -15.87
C ASN A 118 7.36 -11.67 -16.51
N GLY A 119 7.32 -10.57 -15.74
CA GLY A 119 6.98 -9.24 -16.22
C GLY A 119 5.49 -8.88 -16.25
N LYS A 120 4.56 -9.83 -16.03
CA LYS A 120 3.10 -9.59 -16.09
C LYS A 120 2.66 -8.41 -15.21
N THR A 121 2.95 -8.51 -13.92
CA THR A 121 2.57 -7.47 -12.94
C THR A 121 3.25 -6.13 -13.24
N ILE A 122 4.51 -6.16 -13.70
CA ILE A 122 5.24 -4.95 -14.08
C ILE A 122 4.54 -4.25 -15.25
N VAL A 123 4.27 -4.98 -16.33
CA VAL A 123 3.60 -4.43 -17.52
C VAL A 123 2.21 -3.92 -17.17
N LYS A 124 1.44 -4.67 -16.36
CA LYS A 124 0.12 -4.24 -15.87
C LYS A 124 0.21 -2.90 -15.12
N GLU A 125 1.11 -2.81 -14.14
CA GLU A 125 1.25 -1.60 -13.33
C GLU A 125 1.79 -0.41 -14.15
N TRP A 126 2.71 -0.66 -15.09
CA TRP A 126 3.19 0.40 -15.97
C TRP A 126 2.10 0.90 -16.91
N LEU A 127 1.34 0.01 -17.54
CA LEU A 127 0.20 0.41 -18.38
C LEU A 127 -0.82 1.22 -17.56
N TYR A 128 -1.15 0.78 -16.34
CA TYR A 128 -2.00 1.55 -15.45
C TYR A 128 -1.45 2.95 -15.18
N GLN A 129 -0.17 3.06 -14.81
CA GLN A 129 0.47 4.36 -14.54
C GLN A 129 0.51 5.28 -15.76
N LEU A 130 0.70 4.71 -16.94
CA LEU A 130 0.75 5.46 -18.20
C LEU A 130 -0.63 5.94 -18.65
N LEU A 131 -1.70 5.20 -18.33
CA LEU A 131 -3.04 5.39 -18.88
C LEU A 131 -4.07 5.93 -17.88
N LYS A 132 -3.74 5.97 -16.58
CA LYS A 132 -4.70 6.34 -15.51
C LYS A 132 -5.26 7.76 -15.61
N ASP A 133 -4.54 8.67 -16.26
CA ASP A 133 -4.96 10.05 -16.44
C ASP A 133 -5.90 10.21 -17.65
N ASP A 134 -5.86 9.25 -18.60
CA ASP A 134 -6.66 9.25 -19.82
C ASP A 134 -7.89 8.32 -19.70
N TYR A 135 -7.84 7.26 -18.85
CA TYR A 135 -8.90 6.25 -18.70
C TYR A 135 -9.26 6.00 -17.24
N ARG A 136 -10.52 5.72 -16.97
CA ARG A 136 -10.97 5.07 -15.74
C ARG A 136 -10.72 3.56 -15.86
N ILE A 137 -9.68 3.08 -15.17
CA ILE A 137 -9.15 1.72 -15.35
C ILE A 137 -9.55 0.81 -14.21
N THR A 138 -10.12 -0.35 -14.55
CA THR A 138 -10.23 -1.50 -13.64
C THR A 138 -9.08 -2.46 -13.93
N ARG A 139 -8.35 -2.91 -12.90
CA ARG A 139 -7.20 -3.81 -13.07
C ARG A 139 -7.13 -4.88 -11.99
N SER A 140 -6.40 -5.96 -12.26
CA SER A 140 -6.10 -6.98 -11.25
C SER A 140 -5.40 -6.36 -10.04
N PRO A 141 -5.96 -6.47 -8.82
CA PRO A 141 -5.24 -6.12 -7.59
C PRO A 141 -4.07 -7.06 -7.39
N LYS A 142 -2.95 -6.57 -6.84
CA LYS A 142 -1.76 -7.40 -6.58
C LYS A 142 -1.38 -8.25 -7.81
N SER A 143 -1.00 -9.51 -7.58
CA SER A 143 -0.81 -10.54 -8.60
C SER A 143 -2.02 -11.49 -8.66
N PHE A 144 -3.25 -10.95 -8.65
CA PHE A 144 -4.49 -11.74 -8.75
C PHE A 144 -4.64 -12.29 -10.17
N ASN A 145 -3.84 -13.31 -10.47
CA ASN A 145 -3.74 -13.94 -11.80
C ASN A 145 -4.19 -15.41 -11.82
N SER A 146 -4.65 -15.94 -10.67
CA SER A 146 -5.06 -17.35 -10.49
C SER A 146 -6.54 -17.58 -10.80
N GLN A 147 -6.97 -18.84 -10.70
CA GLN A 147 -8.37 -19.29 -10.86
C GLN A 147 -9.37 -18.63 -9.89
N ILE A 148 -8.89 -18.04 -8.79
CA ILE A 148 -9.67 -17.29 -7.81
C ILE A 148 -9.45 -15.79 -7.98
N GLY A 149 -8.20 -15.36 -8.16
CA GLY A 149 -7.84 -13.95 -8.21
C GLY A 149 -8.41 -13.22 -9.43
N VAL A 150 -8.45 -13.89 -10.60
CA VAL A 150 -9.02 -13.31 -11.82
C VAL A 150 -10.53 -13.03 -11.69
N PRO A 151 -11.37 -13.95 -11.22
CA PRO A 151 -12.78 -13.66 -10.95
C PRO A 151 -13.00 -12.46 -10.01
N LEU A 152 -12.24 -12.38 -8.91
CA LEU A 152 -12.32 -11.26 -7.96
C LEU A 152 -11.89 -9.94 -8.59
N SER A 153 -10.92 -9.98 -9.52
CA SER A 153 -10.48 -8.79 -10.27
C SER A 153 -11.55 -8.29 -11.23
N VAL A 154 -12.14 -9.20 -12.00
CA VAL A 154 -13.18 -8.88 -12.99
C VAL A 154 -14.47 -8.39 -12.32
N TRP A 155 -14.77 -8.88 -11.11
CA TRP A 155 -15.92 -8.40 -10.34
C TRP A 155 -15.90 -6.89 -10.06
N GLN A 156 -14.71 -6.28 -9.99
CA GLN A 156 -14.54 -4.83 -9.75
C GLN A 156 -14.97 -3.95 -10.93
N MET A 157 -15.22 -4.51 -12.11
CA MET A 157 -15.73 -3.74 -13.25
C MET A 157 -17.10 -3.13 -12.95
N ASN A 158 -17.28 -1.89 -13.39
CA ASN A 158 -18.52 -1.12 -13.22
C ASN A 158 -18.79 -0.24 -14.44
N GLU A 159 -19.90 0.50 -14.44
CA GLU A 159 -20.32 1.39 -15.54
C GLU A 159 -19.31 2.52 -15.84
N HIS A 160 -18.40 2.81 -14.95
CA HIS A 160 -17.38 3.82 -15.15
C HIS A 160 -16.08 3.26 -15.75
N THR A 161 -15.95 1.93 -15.87
CA THR A 161 -14.75 1.29 -16.43
C THR A 161 -14.64 1.59 -17.92
N GLN A 162 -13.60 2.33 -18.32
CA GLN A 162 -13.31 2.67 -19.71
C GLN A 162 -12.25 1.78 -20.33
N LEU A 163 -11.38 1.18 -19.50
CA LEU A 163 -10.35 0.22 -19.88
C LEU A 163 -10.19 -0.79 -18.75
N ALA A 164 -9.97 -2.05 -19.07
CA ALA A 164 -9.63 -3.06 -18.06
C ALA A 164 -8.27 -3.70 -18.35
N ILE A 165 -7.50 -4.03 -17.30
CA ILE A 165 -6.18 -4.65 -17.42
C ILE A 165 -6.10 -5.83 -16.45
N PHE A 166 -6.10 -7.05 -16.98
CA PHE A 166 -6.07 -8.27 -16.16
C PHE A 166 -4.86 -9.13 -16.47
N GLU A 167 -4.22 -9.67 -15.44
CA GLU A 167 -3.18 -10.68 -15.60
C GLU A 167 -3.76 -12.10 -15.46
N ALA A 168 -3.23 -13.03 -16.25
CA ALA A 168 -3.55 -14.45 -16.21
C ALA A 168 -2.29 -15.28 -16.02
N GLY A 169 -2.26 -16.07 -14.93
CA GLY A 169 -1.23 -17.02 -14.59
C GLY A 169 -1.81 -18.43 -14.50
N ILE A 170 -1.01 -19.41 -14.90
CA ILE A 170 -1.38 -20.82 -14.83
C ILE A 170 -0.27 -21.65 -14.21
N SER A 171 -0.66 -22.68 -13.49
CA SER A 171 0.22 -23.71 -12.94
C SER A 171 0.01 -25.09 -13.60
N GLN A 172 -1.14 -25.30 -14.25
CA GLN A 172 -1.51 -26.57 -14.84
C GLN A 172 -2.17 -26.38 -16.22
N LYS A 173 -2.17 -27.44 -17.02
CA LYS A 173 -2.87 -27.50 -18.31
C LYS A 173 -4.39 -27.43 -18.11
N GLY A 174 -5.08 -26.71 -19.01
CA GLY A 174 -6.53 -26.48 -18.99
C GLY A 174 -6.98 -25.31 -18.09
N GLU A 175 -6.07 -24.68 -17.34
CA GLU A 175 -6.40 -23.53 -16.53
C GLU A 175 -6.62 -22.25 -17.35
N MET A 176 -5.84 -22.05 -18.42
CA MET A 176 -5.90 -20.82 -19.19
C MET A 176 -7.22 -20.66 -19.94
N GLN A 177 -7.80 -21.74 -20.42
CA GLN A 177 -9.11 -21.70 -21.09
C GLN A 177 -10.22 -21.19 -20.16
N ARG A 178 -10.15 -21.51 -18.85
CA ARG A 178 -11.10 -20.99 -17.85
C ARG A 178 -10.90 -19.50 -17.64
N LEU A 179 -9.65 -19.05 -17.54
CA LEU A 179 -9.32 -17.61 -17.36
C LEU A 179 -9.70 -16.81 -18.61
N GLU A 180 -9.50 -17.36 -19.80
CA GLU A 180 -9.94 -16.74 -21.06
C GLU A 180 -11.44 -16.46 -21.06
N ARG A 181 -12.25 -17.45 -20.68
CA ARG A 181 -13.73 -17.30 -20.60
C ARG A 181 -14.16 -16.14 -19.68
N ILE A 182 -13.39 -15.90 -18.62
CA ILE A 182 -13.68 -14.85 -17.64
C ILE A 182 -13.20 -13.48 -18.15
N ILE A 183 -11.97 -13.39 -18.62
CA ILE A 183 -11.34 -12.12 -19.02
C ILE A 183 -11.86 -11.66 -20.38
N ARG A 184 -11.95 -12.56 -21.36
CA ARG A 184 -12.27 -12.29 -22.78
C ARG A 184 -11.55 -11.02 -23.26
N PRO A 185 -10.20 -11.07 -23.32
CA PRO A 185 -9.44 -9.89 -23.69
C PRO A 185 -9.69 -9.50 -25.13
N THR A 186 -9.75 -8.19 -25.41
CA THR A 186 -9.72 -7.63 -26.78
C THR A 186 -8.29 -7.39 -27.23
N ILE A 187 -7.39 -7.11 -26.27
CA ILE A 187 -5.96 -6.89 -26.52
C ILE A 187 -5.19 -7.91 -25.70
N GLY A 188 -4.46 -8.79 -26.36
CA GLY A 188 -3.55 -9.74 -25.74
C GLY A 188 -2.14 -9.15 -25.59
N VAL A 189 -1.51 -9.37 -24.43
CA VAL A 189 -0.12 -8.99 -24.19
C VAL A 189 0.66 -10.19 -23.67
N VAL A 190 1.71 -10.56 -24.39
CA VAL A 190 2.63 -11.62 -24.00
C VAL A 190 3.91 -10.99 -23.44
N THR A 191 4.22 -11.31 -22.20
CA THR A 191 5.52 -10.98 -21.60
C THR A 191 6.47 -12.18 -21.78
N TYR A 192 7.65 -12.12 -21.15
CA TYR A 192 8.61 -13.22 -21.25
C TYR A 192 8.01 -14.56 -20.81
N ILE A 193 8.17 -15.61 -21.62
CA ILE A 193 7.80 -16.99 -21.32
C ILE A 193 9.07 -17.82 -21.16
N GLY A 194 9.39 -18.23 -19.92
CA GLY A 194 10.56 -19.01 -19.56
C GLY A 194 10.21 -20.29 -18.78
N GLU A 195 11.22 -20.98 -18.28
CA GLU A 195 11.10 -22.30 -17.63
C GLU A 195 10.41 -22.32 -16.27
N GLU A 196 10.19 -21.15 -15.64
CA GLU A 196 9.55 -21.05 -14.32
C GLU A 196 8.18 -21.74 -14.28
N HIS A 197 7.93 -22.51 -13.23
CA HIS A 197 6.75 -23.38 -13.09
C HIS A 197 6.61 -24.42 -14.21
N GLY A 198 7.73 -24.90 -14.78
CA GLY A 198 7.77 -25.90 -15.84
C GLY A 198 7.40 -27.32 -15.40
N GLU A 199 7.35 -27.59 -14.09
CA GLU A 199 7.16 -28.94 -13.52
C GLU A 199 5.89 -29.68 -14.02
N ASN A 200 4.86 -28.91 -14.44
CA ASN A 200 3.57 -29.45 -14.88
C ASN A 200 3.37 -29.39 -16.41
N PHE A 201 4.41 -29.07 -17.19
CA PHE A 201 4.39 -29.00 -18.65
C PHE A 201 5.52 -29.84 -19.24
N ALA A 202 5.22 -30.59 -20.28
CA ALA A 202 6.20 -31.46 -20.92
C ALA A 202 7.29 -30.69 -21.68
N SER A 203 7.01 -29.45 -22.10
CA SER A 203 7.96 -28.61 -22.83
C SER A 203 7.60 -27.11 -22.67
N LEU A 204 8.56 -26.24 -22.97
CA LEU A 204 8.35 -24.79 -23.05
C LEU A 204 7.32 -24.42 -24.14
N GLU A 205 7.30 -25.16 -25.24
CA GLU A 205 6.35 -24.99 -26.32
C GLU A 205 4.92 -25.35 -25.89
N GLU A 206 4.72 -26.42 -25.15
CA GLU A 206 3.42 -26.79 -24.59
C GLU A 206 2.93 -25.71 -23.63
N LYS A 207 3.80 -25.22 -22.75
CA LYS A 207 3.50 -24.13 -21.81
C LYS A 207 3.12 -22.85 -22.54
N ARG A 208 3.85 -22.51 -23.62
CA ARG A 208 3.53 -21.36 -24.46
C ARG A 208 2.15 -21.54 -25.11
N ASN A 209 1.90 -22.69 -25.72
CA ASN A 209 0.62 -22.97 -26.37
C ASN A 209 -0.55 -22.86 -25.39
N GLU A 210 -0.40 -23.39 -24.17
CA GLU A 210 -1.41 -23.23 -23.12
C GLU A 210 -1.64 -21.76 -22.75
N LYS A 211 -0.58 -20.96 -22.57
CA LYS A 211 -0.69 -19.52 -22.26
C LYS A 211 -1.37 -18.73 -23.39
N MET A 212 -1.11 -19.07 -24.64
CA MET A 212 -1.71 -18.42 -25.82
C MET A 212 -3.22 -18.65 -25.93
N LEU A 213 -3.79 -19.66 -25.23
CA LEU A 213 -5.24 -19.85 -25.17
C LEU A 213 -5.98 -18.64 -24.58
N LEU A 214 -5.32 -17.82 -23.77
CA LEU A 214 -5.90 -16.56 -23.26
C LEU A 214 -6.37 -15.64 -24.40
N PHE A 215 -5.73 -15.70 -25.54
CA PHE A 215 -5.95 -14.75 -26.65
C PHE A 215 -6.78 -15.30 -27.80
N ARG A 216 -7.50 -16.40 -27.55
CA ARG A 216 -8.29 -17.08 -28.59
C ARG A 216 -9.32 -16.17 -29.28
N HIS A 217 -9.83 -15.18 -28.54
CA HIS A 217 -10.83 -14.23 -29.02
C HIS A 217 -10.33 -12.77 -28.99
N ALA A 218 -9.02 -12.54 -28.81
CA ALA A 218 -8.45 -11.20 -28.82
C ALA A 218 -8.36 -10.68 -30.28
N ASP A 219 -8.67 -9.38 -30.45
CA ASP A 219 -8.56 -8.70 -31.74
C ASP A 219 -7.11 -8.56 -32.18
N VAL A 220 -6.21 -8.40 -31.21
CA VAL A 220 -4.76 -8.29 -31.44
C VAL A 220 -3.98 -8.95 -30.31
N VAL A 221 -2.81 -9.52 -30.66
CA VAL A 221 -1.84 -10.02 -29.67
C VAL A 221 -0.53 -9.29 -29.86
N ILE A 222 -0.09 -8.63 -28.79
CA ILE A 222 1.15 -7.86 -28.74
C ILE A 222 2.21 -8.73 -28.03
N GLU A 223 3.25 -9.09 -28.76
CA GLU A 223 4.43 -9.78 -28.26
C GLU A 223 5.66 -9.02 -28.74
N GLU A 224 6.41 -8.46 -27.81
CA GLU A 224 7.62 -7.71 -28.12
C GLU A 224 8.83 -8.67 -28.13
N PRO A 225 9.52 -8.83 -29.27
CA PRO A 225 10.60 -9.81 -29.40
C PRO A 225 11.77 -9.63 -28.43
N SER A 226 12.02 -8.38 -27.99
CA SER A 226 13.09 -8.08 -27.03
C SER A 226 12.71 -8.40 -25.59
N HIS A 227 11.45 -8.77 -25.32
CA HIS A 227 10.88 -9.00 -23.99
C HIS A 227 11.10 -7.86 -22.97
N GLN A 228 11.39 -6.66 -23.46
CA GLN A 228 11.56 -5.48 -22.62
C GLN A 228 10.19 -4.90 -22.26
N ASN A 229 9.87 -4.83 -20.97
CA ASN A 229 8.58 -4.35 -20.49
C ASN A 229 8.22 -2.94 -21.01
N VAL A 230 9.22 -2.05 -21.16
CA VAL A 230 9.04 -0.70 -21.73
C VAL A 230 8.54 -0.75 -23.16
N ARG A 231 9.17 -1.58 -24.00
CA ARG A 231 8.78 -1.74 -25.40
C ARG A 231 7.41 -2.39 -25.53
N THR A 232 7.12 -3.35 -24.66
CA THR A 232 5.77 -3.95 -24.56
C THR A 232 4.73 -2.89 -24.26
N CYS A 233 4.97 -2.01 -23.27
CA CYS A 233 4.06 -0.89 -22.97
C CYS A 233 3.94 0.07 -24.15
N ALA A 234 5.05 0.43 -24.83
CA ALA A 234 5.03 1.27 -26.01
C ALA A 234 4.17 0.68 -27.14
N ALA A 235 4.27 -0.62 -27.37
CA ALA A 235 3.47 -1.32 -28.39
C ALA A 235 1.96 -1.29 -28.06
N VAL A 236 1.61 -1.44 -26.78
CA VAL A 236 0.21 -1.30 -26.32
C VAL A 236 -0.30 0.12 -26.52
N LEU A 237 0.49 1.14 -26.12
CA LEU A 237 0.10 2.55 -26.29
C LEU A 237 -0.09 2.89 -27.77
N ARG A 238 0.79 2.41 -28.63
CA ARG A 238 0.67 2.58 -30.10
C ARG A 238 -0.62 1.96 -30.62
N HIS A 239 -0.97 0.76 -30.17
CA HIS A 239 -2.22 0.12 -30.53
C HIS A 239 -3.46 0.89 -30.05
N LEU A 240 -3.37 1.54 -28.88
CA LEU A 240 -4.43 2.41 -28.33
C LEU A 240 -4.52 3.75 -29.03
N GLY A 241 -3.68 4.04 -30.05
CA GLY A 241 -3.76 5.22 -30.90
C GLY A 241 -2.94 6.43 -30.44
N TYR A 242 -2.02 6.24 -29.46
CA TYR A 242 -1.10 7.32 -29.06
C TYR A 242 -0.03 7.57 -30.13
N SER A 243 0.34 8.85 -30.35
CA SER A 243 1.44 9.20 -31.26
C SER A 243 2.81 8.82 -30.66
N GLU A 244 3.83 8.64 -31.54
CA GLU A 244 5.19 8.29 -31.09
C GLU A 244 5.78 9.38 -30.17
N GLU A 245 5.47 10.65 -30.41
CA GLU A 245 5.89 11.76 -29.56
C GLU A 245 5.27 11.62 -28.16
N ARG A 246 3.95 11.37 -28.10
CA ARG A 246 3.24 11.19 -26.82
C ARG A 246 3.71 9.94 -26.09
N ILE A 247 3.92 8.82 -26.78
CA ILE A 247 4.48 7.59 -26.21
C ILE A 247 5.86 7.85 -25.62
N THR A 248 6.72 8.56 -26.36
CA THR A 248 8.07 8.91 -25.89
C THR A 248 8.00 9.78 -24.64
N GLU A 249 7.15 10.80 -24.64
CA GLU A 249 6.92 11.68 -23.48
C GLU A 249 6.45 10.88 -22.26
N MET A 250 5.42 10.03 -22.41
CA MET A 250 4.86 9.21 -21.34
C MET A 250 5.90 8.24 -20.78
N LEU A 251 6.70 7.62 -21.63
CA LEU A 251 7.74 6.67 -21.23
C LEU A 251 8.94 7.40 -20.60
N MET A 252 9.40 8.52 -21.14
CA MET A 252 10.51 9.30 -20.57
C MET A 252 10.21 9.78 -19.14
N GLN A 253 8.96 10.11 -18.84
CA GLN A 253 8.56 10.50 -17.49
C GLN A 253 8.63 9.33 -16.48
N LYS A 254 8.72 8.08 -16.93
CA LYS A 254 8.45 6.89 -16.08
C LYS A 254 9.44 5.72 -16.26
N THR A 255 10.50 5.85 -17.05
CA THR A 255 11.45 4.76 -17.28
C THR A 255 12.62 4.79 -16.32
N HIS A 256 12.44 4.19 -15.16
CA HIS A 256 13.53 3.79 -14.31
C HIS A 256 13.44 2.28 -14.08
N GLU A 257 14.53 1.55 -14.22
CA GLU A 257 14.55 0.10 -13.96
C GLU A 257 14.47 -0.21 -12.47
N THR A 258 14.91 0.74 -11.65
CA THR A 258 14.78 0.69 -10.20
C THR A 258 13.41 1.19 -9.80
N VAL A 259 12.66 0.37 -9.08
CA VAL A 259 11.31 0.67 -8.60
C VAL A 259 11.16 0.36 -7.13
N MET A 260 10.38 1.18 -6.44
CA MET A 260 9.89 0.90 -5.10
C MET A 260 8.43 0.49 -5.18
N GLU A 261 8.14 -0.78 -4.96
CA GLU A 261 6.79 -1.32 -4.90
C GLU A 261 6.18 -1.02 -3.54
N ILE A 262 4.99 -0.44 -3.53
CA ILE A 262 4.23 -0.11 -2.33
C ILE A 262 2.94 -0.92 -2.32
N ASN A 263 2.79 -1.81 -1.36
CA ASN A 263 1.61 -2.64 -1.19
C ASN A 263 0.57 -1.89 -0.33
N LEU A 264 -0.42 -1.27 -0.99
CA LEU A 264 -1.46 -0.50 -0.31
C LEU A 264 -2.41 -1.38 0.52
N SER A 265 -2.65 -2.63 0.11
CA SER A 265 -3.44 -3.58 0.93
C SER A 265 -2.69 -3.98 2.20
N ALA A 266 -1.37 -4.15 2.14
CA ALA A 266 -0.55 -4.39 3.31
C ALA A 266 -0.58 -3.19 4.27
N LEU A 267 -0.46 -1.97 3.73
CA LEU A 267 -0.60 -0.74 4.49
C LEU A 267 -1.97 -0.67 5.18
N ALA A 268 -3.05 -0.89 4.44
CA ALA A 268 -4.41 -0.91 4.98
C ALA A 268 -4.59 -1.99 6.07
N SER A 269 -4.01 -3.18 5.87
CA SER A 269 -4.03 -4.26 6.86
C SER A 269 -3.31 -3.87 8.15
N ASN A 270 -2.14 -3.23 8.04
CA ASN A 270 -1.40 -2.73 9.19
C ASN A 270 -2.20 -1.63 9.93
N VAL A 271 -2.83 -0.70 9.21
CA VAL A 271 -3.69 0.32 9.84
C VAL A 271 -4.85 -0.31 10.58
N ARG A 272 -5.53 -1.31 9.99
CA ARG A 272 -6.61 -2.05 10.66
C ARG A 272 -6.12 -2.78 11.92
N TYR A 273 -4.91 -3.34 11.89
CA TYR A 273 -4.29 -3.92 13.08
C TYR A 273 -4.16 -2.87 14.20
N PHE A 274 -3.58 -1.69 13.92
CA PHE A 274 -3.48 -0.62 14.92
C PHE A 274 -4.85 -0.12 15.37
N ARG A 275 -5.81 -0.02 14.44
CA ARG A 275 -7.19 0.35 14.77
C ARG A 275 -7.84 -0.65 15.73
N SER A 276 -7.56 -1.95 15.58
CA SER A 276 -8.12 -2.99 16.46
C SER A 276 -7.61 -2.93 17.90
N LEU A 277 -6.51 -2.22 18.15
CA LEU A 277 -5.98 -1.97 19.50
C LEU A 277 -6.67 -0.79 20.18
N LEU A 278 -7.42 0.02 19.43
CA LEU A 278 -8.04 1.26 19.93
C LEU A 278 -9.52 1.04 20.21
N LYS A 279 -10.07 1.85 21.11
CA LYS A 279 -11.52 1.95 21.33
C LYS A 279 -12.20 2.53 20.09
N PRO A 280 -13.47 2.18 19.83
CA PRO A 280 -14.19 2.68 18.66
C PRO A 280 -14.24 4.21 18.54
N GLU A 281 -14.34 4.91 19.66
CA GLU A 281 -14.40 6.37 19.74
C GLU A 281 -13.06 7.08 19.57
N THR A 282 -11.93 6.37 19.78
CA THR A 282 -10.59 6.95 19.69
C THR A 282 -10.25 7.30 18.23
N LYS A 283 -9.89 8.55 17.96
CA LYS A 283 -9.52 9.04 16.64
C LYS A 283 -8.14 8.55 16.21
N LEU A 284 -8.00 8.16 14.94
CA LEU A 284 -6.73 7.72 14.37
C LEU A 284 -6.22 8.77 13.38
N ILE A 285 -5.09 9.39 13.70
CA ILE A 285 -4.39 10.37 12.87
C ILE A 285 -3.23 9.66 12.19
N CYS A 286 -3.24 9.54 10.87
CA CYS A 286 -2.18 8.87 10.11
C CYS A 286 -1.12 9.87 9.62
N MET A 287 0.16 9.54 9.85
CA MET A 287 1.31 10.38 9.48
C MET A 287 1.74 10.11 8.05
N VAL A 288 1.53 11.07 7.15
CA VAL A 288 1.91 10.99 5.72
C VAL A 288 2.99 12.00 5.32
N LYS A 289 3.72 12.54 6.31
CA LYS A 289 4.84 13.48 6.12
C LYS A 289 6.03 12.82 5.41
N ALA A 290 6.96 13.64 4.94
CA ALA A 290 8.18 13.20 4.24
C ALA A 290 7.86 12.27 3.07
N PHE A 291 6.92 12.70 2.19
CA PHE A 291 6.42 11.92 1.07
C PHE A 291 5.85 10.57 1.52
N ALA A 292 5.03 10.58 2.61
CA ALA A 292 4.53 9.38 3.30
C ALA A 292 5.68 8.39 3.61
N TYR A 293 6.71 8.87 4.31
CA TYR A 293 7.92 8.11 4.63
C TYR A 293 8.61 7.53 3.37
N GLY A 294 8.60 8.30 2.28
CA GLY A 294 9.19 7.89 1.01
C GLY A 294 8.29 7.08 0.10
N THR A 295 7.10 6.67 0.54
CA THR A 295 6.20 5.77 -0.20
C THR A 295 5.25 6.46 -1.18
N GLY A 296 5.11 7.79 -1.10
CA GLY A 296 4.21 8.58 -1.95
C GLY A 296 2.95 9.03 -1.22
N SER A 297 2.93 10.32 -0.87
CA SER A 297 1.89 10.90 0.00
C SER A 297 0.49 10.85 -0.61
N VAL A 298 0.35 11.07 -1.91
CA VAL A 298 -0.95 11.15 -2.58
C VAL A 298 -1.67 9.80 -2.59
N GLU A 299 -1.00 8.72 -3.04
CA GLU A 299 -1.63 7.41 -3.19
C GLU A 299 -1.90 6.76 -1.81
N VAL A 300 -0.99 6.94 -0.86
CA VAL A 300 -1.20 6.50 0.53
C VAL A 300 -2.40 7.24 1.15
N SER A 301 -2.46 8.56 0.99
CA SER A 301 -3.58 9.35 1.53
C SER A 301 -4.92 9.01 0.88
N ARG A 302 -4.94 8.74 -0.44
CA ARG A 302 -6.14 8.25 -1.14
C ARG A 302 -6.60 6.91 -0.59
N CYS A 303 -5.69 5.97 -0.39
CA CYS A 303 -6.01 4.67 0.22
C CYS A 303 -6.63 4.85 1.61
N LEU A 304 -5.99 5.65 2.48
CA LEU A 304 -6.49 5.92 3.83
C LEU A 304 -7.88 6.59 3.82
N GLN A 305 -8.12 7.53 2.91
CA GLN A 305 -9.40 8.22 2.77
C GLN A 305 -10.50 7.32 2.20
N GLN A 306 -10.23 6.63 1.08
CA GLN A 306 -11.22 5.82 0.37
C GLN A 306 -11.66 4.59 1.17
N GLU A 307 -10.75 4.00 1.94
CA GLU A 307 -11.04 2.87 2.81
C GLU A 307 -11.47 3.26 4.23
N HIS A 308 -11.65 4.57 4.49
CA HIS A 308 -12.05 5.13 5.79
C HIS A 308 -11.18 4.66 6.96
N LEU A 309 -9.86 4.59 6.73
CA LEU A 309 -8.89 4.06 7.69
C LEU A 309 -8.36 5.11 8.67
N ALA A 310 -8.51 6.40 8.36
CA ALA A 310 -8.02 7.51 9.17
C ALA A 310 -9.11 8.55 9.42
N ASP A 311 -9.10 9.17 10.60
CA ASP A 311 -9.97 10.30 10.96
C ASP A 311 -9.34 11.64 10.55
N ALA A 312 -8.01 11.71 10.48
CA ALA A 312 -7.23 12.85 10.00
C ALA A 312 -5.87 12.40 9.48
N LEU A 313 -5.22 13.23 8.70
CA LEU A 313 -3.84 13.02 8.25
C LEU A 313 -2.94 14.11 8.83
N ALA A 314 -1.65 13.80 9.01
CA ALA A 314 -0.67 14.77 9.46
C ALA A 314 0.57 14.77 8.57
N VAL A 315 1.02 15.96 8.20
CA VAL A 315 2.21 16.24 7.39
C VAL A 315 3.22 17.10 8.16
N ALA A 316 4.43 17.25 7.66
CA ALA A 316 5.40 18.12 8.30
C ALA A 316 5.14 19.59 7.96
N VAL A 317 5.13 19.95 6.69
CA VAL A 317 5.11 21.32 6.18
C VAL A 317 3.87 21.60 5.33
N CYS A 318 3.58 22.89 5.13
CA CYS A 318 2.39 23.34 4.40
C CYS A 318 2.34 22.80 2.96
N ASP A 319 3.45 22.76 2.25
CA ASP A 319 3.48 22.35 0.85
C ASP A 319 3.06 20.88 0.65
N GLU A 320 3.40 19.99 1.59
CA GLU A 320 2.92 18.61 1.56
C GLU A 320 1.38 18.53 1.66
N ALA A 321 0.78 19.35 2.55
CA ALA A 321 -0.67 19.39 2.71
C ALA A 321 -1.38 19.97 1.48
N VAL A 322 -0.82 21.00 0.87
CA VAL A 322 -1.36 21.60 -0.36
C VAL A 322 -1.32 20.62 -1.53
N GLU A 323 -0.25 19.84 -1.66
CA GLU A 323 -0.18 18.75 -2.65
C GLU A 323 -1.33 17.75 -2.44
N LEU A 324 -1.61 17.36 -1.21
CA LEU A 324 -2.72 16.46 -0.88
C LEU A 324 -4.09 17.08 -1.17
N ARG A 325 -4.31 18.35 -0.83
CA ARG A 325 -5.56 19.06 -1.18
C ARG A 325 -5.81 19.11 -2.68
N ARG A 326 -4.77 19.44 -3.46
CA ARG A 326 -4.83 19.43 -4.94
C ARG A 326 -5.13 18.04 -5.51
N ALA A 327 -4.68 17.00 -4.83
CA ALA A 327 -4.97 15.60 -5.18
C ALA A 327 -6.36 15.10 -4.76
N GLY A 328 -7.22 15.97 -4.16
CA GLY A 328 -8.59 15.66 -3.77
C GLY A 328 -8.73 15.02 -2.38
N ILE A 329 -7.75 15.16 -1.51
CA ILE A 329 -7.86 14.70 -0.12
C ILE A 329 -8.70 15.71 0.68
N THR A 330 -9.80 15.24 1.27
CA THR A 330 -10.76 16.05 2.03
C THR A 330 -10.67 15.86 3.54
N LEU A 331 -9.99 14.81 4.02
CA LEU A 331 -9.75 14.60 5.44
C LEU A 331 -9.09 15.83 6.08
N PRO A 332 -9.30 16.08 7.40
CA PRO A 332 -8.53 17.07 8.14
C PRO A 332 -7.02 16.85 7.94
N LEU A 333 -6.28 17.91 7.64
CA LEU A 333 -4.83 17.88 7.42
C LEU A 333 -4.13 18.73 8.48
N ILE A 334 -3.37 18.08 9.36
CA ILE A 334 -2.63 18.71 10.44
C ILE A 334 -1.20 18.99 9.98
N ILE A 335 -0.74 20.23 10.10
CA ILE A 335 0.64 20.61 9.81
C ILE A 335 1.43 20.63 11.12
N MET A 336 2.44 19.77 11.20
CA MET A 336 3.21 19.59 12.43
C MET A 336 4.23 20.72 12.66
N ASP A 337 4.78 21.28 11.59
CA ASP A 337 5.81 22.32 11.62
C ASP A 337 5.40 23.47 10.66
N PRO A 338 4.37 24.30 11.02
CA PRO A 338 3.89 25.37 10.17
C PRO A 338 4.94 26.49 10.06
N GLU A 339 5.33 26.82 8.82
CA GLU A 339 6.28 27.89 8.54
C GLU A 339 5.59 29.25 8.61
N ALA A 340 6.25 30.26 9.18
CA ALA A 340 5.74 31.63 9.31
C ALA A 340 5.35 32.25 7.94
N THR A 341 6.02 31.87 6.89
CA THR A 341 5.75 32.35 5.51
C THR A 341 4.56 31.67 4.86
N ALA A 342 4.04 30.60 5.44
CA ALA A 342 2.96 29.79 4.88
C ALA A 342 1.60 29.97 5.57
N LEU A 343 1.48 30.83 6.59
CA LEU A 343 0.28 30.94 7.44
C LEU A 343 -0.98 31.29 6.65
N LYS A 344 -0.90 32.24 5.70
CA LYS A 344 -2.01 32.56 4.80
C LYS A 344 -2.43 31.35 3.94
N LYS A 345 -1.46 30.62 3.39
CA LYS A 345 -1.68 29.43 2.57
C LYS A 345 -2.34 28.29 3.36
N ILE A 346 -2.06 28.20 4.66
CA ILE A 346 -2.72 27.26 5.59
C ILE A 346 -4.22 27.55 5.62
N ILE A 347 -4.61 28.83 5.78
CA ILE A 347 -6.01 29.26 5.84
C ILE A 347 -6.70 29.02 4.49
N GLU A 348 -6.10 29.47 3.38
CA GLU A 348 -6.64 29.32 2.03
C GLU A 348 -6.93 27.87 1.63
N ASN A 349 -6.21 26.90 2.21
CA ASN A 349 -6.36 25.48 1.91
C ASN A 349 -7.05 24.67 3.00
N ASN A 350 -7.67 25.31 4.01
CA ASN A 350 -8.34 24.68 5.15
C ASN A 350 -7.46 23.62 5.84
N LEU A 351 -6.24 24.03 6.22
CA LEU A 351 -5.26 23.19 6.89
C LEU A 351 -5.20 23.54 8.37
N GLU A 352 -4.90 22.59 9.25
CA GLU A 352 -4.93 22.77 10.68
C GLU A 352 -3.52 22.88 11.27
N PRO A 353 -3.04 24.07 11.69
CA PRO A 353 -1.67 24.24 12.16
C PRO A 353 -1.47 23.76 13.59
N ASN A 354 -0.28 23.19 13.84
CA ASN A 354 0.27 23.00 15.16
C ASN A 354 0.78 24.33 15.72
N ILE A 355 0.39 24.68 16.95
CA ILE A 355 0.85 25.86 17.68
C ILE A 355 1.69 25.39 18.87
N TYR A 356 2.93 25.81 18.92
CA TYR A 356 3.94 25.30 19.86
C TYR A 356 4.64 26.38 20.69
N SER A 357 4.28 27.67 20.50
CA SER A 357 4.81 28.80 21.24
C SER A 357 3.89 30.03 21.18
N PHE A 358 4.04 30.98 22.09
CA PHE A 358 3.29 32.24 22.06
C PHE A 358 3.56 33.05 20.79
N ALA A 359 4.81 33.04 20.28
CA ALA A 359 5.16 33.71 19.04
C ALA A 359 4.40 33.10 17.84
N ALA A 360 4.36 31.77 17.75
CA ALA A 360 3.60 31.08 16.69
C ALA A 360 2.10 31.36 16.81
N LEU A 361 1.56 31.40 18.01
CA LEU A 361 0.16 31.74 18.27
C LEU A 361 -0.18 33.17 17.81
N SER A 362 0.63 34.16 18.23
CA SER A 362 0.43 35.56 17.86
C SER A 362 0.48 35.77 16.36
N MET A 363 1.52 35.24 15.68
CA MET A 363 1.67 35.35 14.23
C MET A 363 0.48 34.71 13.49
N PHE A 364 0.04 33.54 13.94
CA PHE A 364 -1.10 32.89 13.29
C PHE A 364 -2.39 33.66 13.49
N MET A 365 -2.65 34.17 14.70
CA MET A 365 -3.83 34.99 15.02
C MET A 365 -3.86 36.29 14.21
N GLU A 366 -2.71 36.95 14.03
CA GLU A 366 -2.62 38.19 13.21
C GLU A 366 -3.01 37.90 11.77
N VAL A 367 -2.47 36.83 11.16
CA VAL A 367 -2.81 36.43 9.79
C VAL A 367 -4.27 35.99 9.67
N ALA A 368 -4.76 35.19 10.62
CA ALA A 368 -6.14 34.72 10.66
C ALA A 368 -7.15 35.88 10.79
N ALA A 369 -6.85 36.86 11.63
CA ALA A 369 -7.65 38.07 11.75
C ALA A 369 -7.65 38.92 10.44
N ALA A 370 -6.50 39.02 9.78
CA ALA A 370 -6.39 39.74 8.51
C ALA A 370 -7.18 39.05 7.38
N GLU A 371 -7.28 37.72 7.39
CA GLU A 371 -8.11 36.94 6.45
C GLU A 371 -9.59 36.87 6.89
N GLY A 372 -9.98 37.49 8.01
CA GLY A 372 -11.36 37.58 8.48
C GLY A 372 -11.98 36.26 8.94
N VAL A 373 -11.15 35.28 9.35
CA VAL A 373 -11.63 33.98 9.81
C VAL A 373 -11.87 33.99 11.33
N GLU A 374 -12.87 33.26 11.76
CA GLU A 374 -13.23 33.09 13.20
C GLU A 374 -13.23 31.61 13.57
N ASN A 375 -12.90 31.32 14.82
CA ASN A 375 -12.87 29.98 15.40
C ASN A 375 -12.04 28.98 14.56
N TYR A 376 -10.94 29.46 13.95
CA TYR A 376 -10.10 28.62 13.12
C TYR A 376 -9.47 27.49 13.94
N PRO A 377 -9.55 26.21 13.48
CA PRO A 377 -9.06 25.07 14.24
C PRO A 377 -7.53 25.06 14.30
N ILE A 378 -7.00 24.94 15.52
CA ILE A 378 -5.57 24.81 15.79
C ILE A 378 -5.31 23.62 16.71
N HIS A 379 -4.07 23.13 16.71
CA HIS A 379 -3.62 22.06 17.61
C HIS A 379 -2.54 22.57 18.54
N ILE A 380 -2.76 22.46 19.86
CA ILE A 380 -1.80 22.95 20.86
C ILE A 380 -0.80 21.84 21.19
N LYS A 381 0.49 22.14 21.04
CA LYS A 381 1.55 21.20 21.39
C LYS A 381 2.11 21.46 22.78
N ILE A 382 2.17 20.40 23.58
CA ILE A 382 2.80 20.40 24.90
C ILE A 382 4.19 19.73 24.82
N ASP A 383 5.19 20.33 25.42
CA ASP A 383 6.44 19.65 25.73
C ASP A 383 6.31 18.93 27.06
N SER A 384 6.22 17.63 27.01
CA SER A 384 6.13 16.77 28.18
C SER A 384 7.44 16.06 28.53
N GLY A 385 8.57 16.50 27.90
CA GLY A 385 9.90 15.97 28.18
C GLY A 385 10.69 15.51 26.94
N MET A 386 10.21 15.82 25.73
CA MET A 386 11.00 15.59 24.51
C MET A 386 11.96 16.75 24.20
N HIS A 387 11.68 17.94 24.74
CA HIS A 387 12.49 19.15 24.61
C HIS A 387 12.78 19.57 23.16
N ARG A 388 11.74 19.48 22.31
CA ARG A 388 11.85 19.87 20.90
C ARG A 388 10.99 21.11 20.59
N LEU A 389 9.71 21.03 20.81
CA LEU A 389 8.72 22.11 20.61
C LEU A 389 7.54 21.87 21.55
N GLY A 390 6.89 22.93 22.01
CA GLY A 390 5.66 22.85 22.81
C GLY A 390 5.66 23.79 24.00
N PHE A 391 4.48 24.04 24.53
CA PHE A 391 4.27 24.76 25.77
C PHE A 391 4.55 23.87 26.99
N GLU A 392 5.06 24.48 28.06
CA GLU A 392 5.27 23.81 29.33
C GLU A 392 4.09 24.11 30.30
N TYR A 393 4.06 23.40 31.43
CA TYR A 393 2.99 23.60 32.41
C TYR A 393 2.91 25.05 32.92
N ALA A 394 4.06 25.73 33.05
CA ALA A 394 4.11 27.13 33.49
C ALA A 394 3.39 28.11 32.54
N ASP A 395 3.27 27.73 31.26
CA ASP A 395 2.67 28.53 30.20
C ASP A 395 1.11 28.45 30.20
N MET A 396 0.55 27.46 30.90
CA MET A 396 -0.87 27.09 30.73
C MET A 396 -1.83 28.22 31.14
N SER A 397 -1.54 28.95 32.21
CA SER A 397 -2.39 30.08 32.63
C SER A 397 -2.44 31.18 31.58
N GLN A 398 -1.28 31.63 31.11
CA GLN A 398 -1.18 32.65 30.06
C GLN A 398 -1.83 32.19 28.75
N LEU A 399 -1.66 30.93 28.39
CA LEU A 399 -2.25 30.36 27.16
C LEU A 399 -3.78 30.35 27.24
N VAL A 400 -4.36 30.01 28.40
CA VAL A 400 -5.81 30.06 28.66
C VAL A 400 -6.31 31.50 28.57
N ASP A 401 -5.63 32.47 29.21
CA ASP A 401 -6.00 33.88 29.18
C ASP A 401 -6.07 34.42 27.74
N ILE A 402 -5.06 34.11 26.90
CA ILE A 402 -5.02 34.52 25.50
C ILE A 402 -6.16 33.85 24.71
N LEU A 403 -6.33 32.54 24.82
CA LEU A 403 -7.33 31.80 24.05
C LEU A 403 -8.78 32.14 24.45
N SER A 404 -9.03 32.49 25.74
CA SER A 404 -10.35 32.87 26.21
C SER A 404 -10.75 34.30 25.84
N ALA A 405 -9.78 35.19 25.58
CA ALA A 405 -10.01 36.60 25.27
C ALA A 405 -10.34 36.87 23.78
N GLN A 406 -10.40 35.85 22.93
CA GLN A 406 -10.56 36.01 21.49
C GLN A 406 -11.42 34.90 20.87
N ASN A 407 -11.88 35.13 19.62
CA ASN A 407 -12.66 34.18 18.81
C ASN A 407 -12.02 33.87 17.45
N ILE A 408 -10.77 34.28 17.23
CA ILE A 408 -10.07 34.11 15.94
C ILE A 408 -9.69 32.65 15.74
N VAL A 409 -9.10 32.02 16.77
CA VAL A 409 -8.66 30.63 16.74
C VAL A 409 -9.30 29.81 17.86
N ARG A 410 -9.45 28.50 17.65
CA ARG A 410 -10.02 27.58 18.62
C ARG A 410 -9.22 26.27 18.68
N PRO A 411 -8.72 25.88 19.87
CA PRO A 411 -8.00 24.60 20.02
C PRO A 411 -8.92 23.41 19.70
N ARG A 412 -8.61 22.66 18.65
CA ARG A 412 -9.28 21.41 18.29
C ARG A 412 -8.72 20.23 19.07
N SER A 413 -7.40 20.23 19.30
CA SER A 413 -6.75 19.24 20.14
C SER A 413 -5.56 19.82 20.89
N VAL A 414 -5.18 19.13 21.94
CA VAL A 414 -3.91 19.28 22.65
C VAL A 414 -3.15 17.96 22.55
N PHE A 415 -1.84 18.03 22.27
CA PHE A 415 -1.05 16.84 22.08
C PHE A 415 0.40 16.98 22.51
N SER A 416 1.06 15.85 22.74
CA SER A 416 2.50 15.75 22.96
C SER A 416 3.10 14.61 22.17
N HIS A 417 4.38 14.26 22.39
CA HIS A 417 5.06 13.18 21.69
C HIS A 417 5.95 12.39 22.65
N LEU A 418 5.80 11.05 22.62
CA LEU A 418 6.59 10.15 23.43
C LEU A 418 7.99 9.98 22.81
N ALA A 419 9.03 10.08 23.63
CA ALA A 419 10.42 10.05 23.18
C ALA A 419 11.08 8.65 23.30
N GLY A 420 10.55 7.76 24.14
CA GLY A 420 11.15 6.45 24.40
C GLY A 420 10.12 5.31 24.50
N ALA A 421 8.96 5.45 23.86
CA ALA A 421 7.88 4.45 23.96
C ALA A 421 8.20 3.14 23.22
N ASP A 422 9.21 3.09 22.39
CA ASP A 422 9.71 1.94 21.63
C ASP A 422 10.66 1.04 22.42
N GLU A 423 11.28 1.57 23.50
CA GLU A 423 12.29 0.86 24.28
C GLU A 423 11.82 0.61 25.73
N PRO A 424 11.71 -0.65 26.20
CA PRO A 424 11.22 -0.97 27.55
C PRO A 424 11.98 -0.32 28.70
N GLN A 425 13.28 -0.06 28.52
CA GLN A 425 14.11 0.59 29.54
C GLN A 425 13.67 2.02 29.84
N PHE A 426 12.87 2.66 28.98
CA PHE A 426 12.36 4.01 29.16
C PHE A 426 10.87 4.07 29.56
N ASP A 427 10.27 2.97 29.99
CA ASP A 427 8.85 2.91 30.37
C ASP A 427 8.51 3.88 31.51
N ASP A 428 9.36 3.97 32.54
CA ASP A 428 9.19 4.94 33.63
C ASP A 428 9.21 6.38 33.13
N PHE A 429 10.08 6.69 32.17
CA PHE A 429 10.12 8.02 31.57
C PHE A 429 8.88 8.28 30.71
N THR A 430 8.42 7.29 29.97
CA THR A 430 7.19 7.37 29.17
C THR A 430 5.98 7.64 30.03
N HIS A 431 5.83 6.97 31.17
CA HIS A 431 4.77 7.26 32.15
C HIS A 431 4.86 8.68 32.71
N LYS A 432 6.05 9.19 33.00
CA LYS A 432 6.24 10.59 33.43
C LYS A 432 5.84 11.58 32.35
N GLN A 433 6.15 11.30 31.06
CA GLN A 433 5.71 12.13 29.94
C GLN A 433 4.17 12.16 29.84
N ILE A 434 3.51 11.00 29.96
CA ILE A 434 2.05 10.89 29.93
C ILE A 434 1.42 11.67 31.10
N ALA A 435 1.96 11.54 32.31
CA ALA A 435 1.48 12.27 33.49
C ALA A 435 1.64 13.79 33.35
N CYS A 436 2.81 14.24 32.86
CA CYS A 436 3.06 15.67 32.59
C CYS A 436 2.10 16.20 31.53
N PHE A 437 1.91 15.49 30.43
CA PHE A 437 0.96 15.85 29.38
C PHE A 437 -0.47 15.95 29.90
N ASN A 438 -0.93 14.96 30.67
CA ASN A 438 -2.28 14.96 31.23
C ASN A 438 -2.51 16.20 32.10
N ARG A 439 -1.56 16.53 32.96
CA ARG A 439 -1.66 17.72 33.81
C ARG A 439 -1.86 19.02 33.00
N CYS A 440 -1.11 19.21 31.93
CA CYS A 440 -1.27 20.36 31.03
C CYS A 440 -2.60 20.34 30.27
N ALA A 441 -2.93 19.19 29.69
CA ALA A 441 -4.12 19.02 28.87
C ALA A 441 -5.41 19.16 29.70
N ASP A 442 -5.44 18.61 30.91
CA ASP A 442 -6.59 18.70 31.80
C ASP A 442 -6.79 20.17 32.29
N TYR A 443 -5.70 20.90 32.51
CA TYR A 443 -5.79 22.34 32.82
C TYR A 443 -6.43 23.09 31.65
N LEU A 444 -5.98 22.88 30.40
CA LEU A 444 -6.58 23.55 29.23
C LEU A 444 -8.05 23.17 29.05
N LYS A 445 -8.40 21.90 29.17
CA LYS A 445 -9.78 21.42 29.03
C LYS A 445 -10.69 21.99 30.08
N GLN A 446 -10.27 22.04 31.34
CA GLN A 446 -11.04 22.59 32.45
C GLN A 446 -11.44 24.05 32.22
N HIS A 447 -10.62 24.84 31.52
CA HIS A 447 -10.83 26.27 31.33
C HIS A 447 -11.40 26.64 29.96
N LEU A 448 -11.23 25.79 28.95
CA LEU A 448 -11.58 26.08 27.54
C LEU A 448 -12.68 25.18 26.96
N ASP A 449 -12.94 23.98 27.54
CA ASP A 449 -14.03 23.12 27.08
C ASP A 449 -15.40 23.78 27.36
N THR A 450 -16.31 23.61 26.41
CA THR A 450 -17.71 24.02 26.52
C THR A 450 -18.63 22.86 26.13
N PRO A 451 -19.95 22.91 26.41
CA PRO A 451 -20.89 21.87 25.98
C PRO A 451 -20.91 21.63 24.48
N HIS A 452 -20.49 22.62 23.66
CA HIS A 452 -20.50 22.57 22.22
C HIS A 452 -19.10 22.40 21.59
N HIS A 453 -18.05 22.40 22.44
CA HIS A 453 -16.67 22.26 21.98
C HIS A 453 -15.81 21.60 23.05
N VAL A 454 -15.27 20.45 22.70
CA VAL A 454 -14.38 19.65 23.55
C VAL A 454 -13.02 19.50 22.86
N ILE A 455 -11.98 19.86 23.59
CA ILE A 455 -10.59 19.73 23.11
C ILE A 455 -10.17 18.25 23.19
N LEU A 456 -9.73 17.68 22.07
CA LEU A 456 -9.28 16.29 22.01
C LEU A 456 -7.85 16.16 22.56
N LYS A 457 -7.57 15.08 23.31
CA LYS A 457 -6.25 14.76 23.86
C LYS A 457 -5.62 13.62 23.07
N HIS A 458 -4.36 13.77 22.62
CA HIS A 458 -3.62 12.67 22.02
C HIS A 458 -2.11 12.75 22.27
N ILE A 459 -1.48 11.62 22.65
CA ILE A 459 -0.04 11.55 22.91
C ILE A 459 0.62 10.37 22.20
N LEU A 460 -0.06 9.21 22.07
CA LEU A 460 0.53 7.98 21.59
C LEU A 460 0.98 8.09 20.11
N ASN A 461 2.21 7.66 19.84
CA ASN A 461 2.74 7.35 18.53
C ASN A 461 2.54 5.85 18.22
N SER A 462 3.10 5.30 17.12
CA SER A 462 2.96 3.87 16.77
C SER A 462 3.37 2.94 17.93
N ALA A 463 4.52 3.18 18.53
CA ALA A 463 5.01 2.40 19.68
C ALA A 463 4.09 2.54 20.90
N GLY A 464 3.63 3.75 21.17
CA GLY A 464 2.69 4.02 22.27
C GLY A 464 1.36 3.29 22.08
N ILE A 465 0.83 3.19 20.85
CA ILE A 465 -0.40 2.45 20.57
C ILE A 465 -0.25 0.96 20.92
N GLU A 466 0.89 0.35 20.63
CA GLU A 466 1.12 -1.06 20.92
C GLU A 466 1.46 -1.34 22.39
N ARG A 467 2.15 -0.42 23.09
CA ARG A 467 2.73 -0.69 24.41
C ARG A 467 2.03 0.01 25.58
N PHE A 468 1.31 1.09 25.30
CA PHE A 468 0.63 1.93 26.30
C PHE A 468 -0.82 2.22 25.92
N THR A 469 -1.52 1.17 25.42
CA THR A 469 -2.88 1.28 24.86
C THR A 469 -3.89 1.88 25.84
N GLU A 470 -3.71 1.71 27.16
CA GLU A 470 -4.52 2.30 28.20
C GLU A 470 -4.51 3.84 28.17
N SER A 471 -3.46 4.44 27.61
CA SER A 471 -3.29 5.89 27.47
C SER A 471 -3.72 6.44 26.10
N GLN A 472 -4.60 5.74 25.37
CA GLN A 472 -5.03 6.13 24.01
C GLN A 472 -5.85 7.43 23.95
N MET A 473 -6.49 7.83 25.08
CA MET A 473 -7.25 9.08 25.21
C MET A 473 -8.29 9.24 24.08
N ASP A 474 -8.42 10.50 23.55
CA ASP A 474 -9.36 10.81 22.46
C ASP A 474 -8.79 10.50 21.07
N GLY A 475 -7.46 10.33 20.95
CA GLY A 475 -6.82 10.06 19.68
C GLY A 475 -5.40 9.52 19.78
N CYS A 476 -4.93 8.93 18.67
CA CYS A 476 -3.59 8.40 18.52
C CYS A 476 -2.99 8.80 17.16
N ARG A 477 -1.66 8.86 17.07
CA ARG A 477 -0.94 9.17 15.83
C ARG A 477 -0.18 7.95 15.34
N LEU A 478 -0.64 7.36 14.23
CA LEU A 478 -0.01 6.23 13.60
C LEU A 478 1.00 6.71 12.54
N GLY A 479 2.25 6.38 12.73
CA GLY A 479 3.34 6.68 11.80
C GLY A 479 3.92 5.40 11.21
N ILE A 480 5.13 5.04 11.65
CA ILE A 480 5.93 3.96 11.08
C ILE A 480 5.21 2.59 11.12
N GLY A 481 4.31 2.39 12.07
CA GLY A 481 3.55 1.14 12.19
C GLY A 481 2.73 0.82 10.95
N MET A 482 2.11 1.80 10.28
CA MET A 482 1.36 1.52 9.06
C MET A 482 2.25 1.11 7.90
N TYR A 483 3.55 1.45 7.93
CA TYR A 483 4.52 1.05 6.91
C TYR A 483 5.16 -0.33 7.17
N GLY A 484 4.72 -1.04 8.24
CA GLY A 484 5.09 -2.43 8.49
C GLY A 484 6.06 -2.68 9.65
N PHE A 485 6.29 -1.66 10.52
CA PHE A 485 7.25 -1.77 11.61
C PHE A 485 6.57 -1.71 12.99
N SER A 486 6.73 -2.77 13.78
CA SER A 486 6.20 -2.89 15.13
C SER A 486 7.26 -2.59 16.18
N ALA A 487 6.86 -1.90 17.25
CA ALA A 487 7.69 -1.71 18.44
C ALA A 487 7.69 -2.95 19.37
N VAL A 488 6.81 -3.92 19.14
CA VAL A 488 6.73 -5.14 19.95
C VAL A 488 7.68 -6.19 19.37
N LYS A 489 8.67 -6.57 20.17
CA LYS A 489 9.67 -7.57 19.77
C LYS A 489 9.00 -8.88 19.32
N GLY A 490 9.39 -9.36 18.14
CA GLY A 490 8.89 -10.61 17.55
C GLY A 490 7.54 -10.50 16.84
N ARG A 491 6.87 -9.34 16.90
CA ARG A 491 5.65 -9.10 16.10
C ARG A 491 6.04 -8.68 14.69
N LYS A 492 5.56 -9.44 13.71
CA LYS A 492 5.73 -9.09 12.29
C LYS A 492 4.44 -8.47 11.77
N LEU A 493 4.54 -7.25 11.27
CA LEU A 493 3.52 -6.62 10.44
C LEU A 493 3.74 -6.98 8.98
N THR A 494 2.75 -6.70 8.14
CA THR A 494 2.88 -7.00 6.71
C THR A 494 3.82 -6.01 6.05
N ASN A 495 4.80 -6.50 5.29
CA ASN A 495 5.72 -5.64 4.56
C ASN A 495 4.97 -4.79 3.53
N VAL A 496 5.21 -3.48 3.56
CA VAL A 496 4.58 -2.50 2.65
C VAL A 496 5.48 -2.17 1.48
N CYS A 497 6.80 -2.19 1.67
CA CYS A 497 7.75 -1.65 0.70
C CYS A 497 8.75 -2.69 0.22
N THR A 498 8.94 -2.78 -1.10
CA THR A 498 10.01 -3.55 -1.72
C THR A 498 10.76 -2.67 -2.71
N LEU A 499 12.05 -2.45 -2.48
CA LEU A 499 12.93 -1.76 -3.42
C LEU A 499 13.66 -2.80 -4.25
N ARG A 500 13.50 -2.74 -5.57
CA ARG A 500 14.16 -3.64 -6.49
C ARG A 500 14.61 -2.95 -7.77
N THR A 501 15.57 -3.58 -8.44
CA THR A 501 16.09 -3.17 -9.73
C THR A 501 16.34 -4.40 -10.60
N THR A 502 16.93 -4.20 -11.79
CA THR A 502 17.28 -5.29 -12.73
C THR A 502 18.79 -5.35 -12.92
N ILE A 503 19.30 -6.51 -13.35
CA ILE A 503 20.70 -6.67 -13.76
C ILE A 503 20.88 -6.11 -15.17
N LEU A 504 21.79 -5.15 -15.35
CA LEU A 504 22.14 -4.60 -16.67
C LEU A 504 23.10 -5.51 -17.44
N SER A 505 24.12 -6.05 -16.77
CA SER A 505 25.12 -6.90 -17.37
C SER A 505 25.73 -7.85 -16.34
N VAL A 506 26.24 -8.98 -16.80
CA VAL A 506 27.05 -9.91 -16.01
C VAL A 506 28.35 -10.15 -16.79
N LYS A 507 29.48 -10.14 -16.09
CA LYS A 507 30.80 -10.40 -16.68
C LYS A 507 31.69 -11.14 -15.70
N THR A 508 32.64 -11.89 -16.21
CA THR A 508 33.74 -12.47 -15.44
C THR A 508 34.77 -11.41 -15.15
N VAL A 509 35.20 -11.30 -13.90
CA VAL A 509 36.35 -10.50 -13.45
C VAL A 509 37.35 -11.47 -12.84
N HIS A 510 38.61 -11.41 -13.28
CA HIS A 510 39.62 -12.40 -12.91
C HIS A 510 40.29 -12.09 -11.58
N ALA A 511 40.83 -13.14 -10.97
CA ALA A 511 41.67 -13.01 -9.76
C ALA A 511 42.80 -11.97 -9.95
N GLY A 512 43.03 -11.16 -8.94
CA GLY A 512 44.00 -10.05 -8.97
C GLY A 512 43.48 -8.76 -9.60
N GLU A 513 42.30 -8.76 -10.24
CA GLU A 513 41.66 -7.54 -10.74
C GLU A 513 40.94 -6.78 -9.64
N SER A 514 40.86 -5.45 -9.80
CA SER A 514 40.14 -4.59 -8.86
C SER A 514 38.78 -4.14 -9.40
N ILE A 515 37.80 -3.92 -8.50
CA ILE A 515 36.46 -3.50 -8.84
C ILE A 515 36.17 -2.09 -8.32
N GLY A 516 35.63 -1.25 -9.22
CA GLY A 516 35.06 0.06 -8.91
C GLY A 516 36.08 1.16 -8.61
N TYR A 517 35.55 2.30 -8.22
CA TYR A 517 36.34 3.50 -7.91
C TYR A 517 37.29 3.29 -6.73
N GLY A 518 38.49 3.85 -6.85
CA GLY A 518 39.51 3.80 -5.81
C GLY A 518 40.26 2.48 -5.73
N ARG A 519 39.83 1.45 -6.47
CA ARG A 519 40.50 0.13 -6.53
C ARG A 519 40.68 -0.50 -5.16
N HIS A 520 39.73 -0.35 -4.24
CA HIS A 520 39.84 -0.86 -2.86
C HIS A 520 39.47 -2.34 -2.73
N THR A 521 38.67 -2.89 -3.65
CA THR A 521 38.31 -4.32 -3.67
C THR A 521 39.09 -5.03 -4.75
N PHE A 522 39.91 -6.00 -4.36
CA PHE A 522 40.60 -6.93 -5.26
C PHE A 522 40.00 -8.32 -5.11
N LEU A 523 39.86 -9.04 -6.20
CA LEU A 523 39.36 -10.42 -6.20
C LEU A 523 40.51 -11.39 -5.94
N ASN A 524 40.27 -12.35 -5.04
CA ASN A 524 41.24 -13.43 -4.79
C ASN A 524 41.04 -14.61 -5.76
N GLU A 525 39.82 -14.75 -6.33
CA GLU A 525 39.41 -15.78 -7.27
C GLU A 525 38.58 -15.14 -8.38
N ASP A 526 38.42 -15.83 -9.50
CA ASP A 526 37.52 -15.40 -10.58
C ASP A 526 36.09 -15.29 -10.06
N ALA A 527 35.40 -14.19 -10.38
CA ALA A 527 34.02 -13.96 -9.96
C ALA A 527 33.12 -13.53 -11.13
N GLN A 528 31.85 -13.92 -11.05
CA GLN A 528 30.81 -13.36 -11.90
C GLN A 528 30.30 -12.07 -11.24
N VAL A 529 30.43 -10.95 -11.93
CA VAL A 529 30.06 -9.63 -11.42
C VAL A 529 28.90 -9.07 -12.22
N ALA A 530 27.78 -8.87 -11.53
CA ALA A 530 26.61 -8.18 -12.08
C ALA A 530 26.71 -6.67 -11.84
N VAL A 531 26.19 -5.87 -12.77
CA VAL A 531 25.99 -4.43 -12.61
C VAL A 531 24.50 -4.15 -12.53
N ILE A 532 24.08 -3.41 -11.50
CA ILE A 532 22.70 -3.01 -11.26
C ILE A 532 22.56 -1.49 -11.30
N PRO A 533 21.45 -0.92 -11.90
CA PRO A 533 21.25 0.53 -12.03
C PRO A 533 20.61 1.14 -10.78
N ILE A 534 21.33 1.05 -9.66
CA ILE A 534 21.01 1.75 -8.43
C ILE A 534 22.31 2.22 -7.76
N GLY A 535 22.32 3.45 -7.29
CA GLY A 535 23.46 4.03 -6.60
C GLY A 535 23.06 4.97 -5.49
N TYR A 536 24.03 5.72 -4.94
CA TYR A 536 23.73 6.59 -3.80
C TYR A 536 22.81 7.77 -4.15
N ALA A 537 22.68 8.16 -5.42
CA ALA A 537 21.70 9.16 -5.85
C ALA A 537 20.25 8.63 -5.85
N ASP A 538 20.08 7.29 -5.79
CA ASP A 538 18.78 6.63 -5.63
C ASP A 538 18.43 6.37 -4.17
N GLY A 539 19.38 6.55 -3.25
CA GLY A 539 19.25 6.23 -1.84
C GLY A 539 19.93 4.90 -1.43
N PHE A 540 20.69 4.26 -2.34
CA PHE A 540 21.50 3.09 -2.01
C PHE A 540 22.84 3.55 -1.41
N ASP A 541 22.91 3.56 -0.07
CA ASP A 541 24.00 4.20 0.66
C ASP A 541 25.38 3.68 0.25
N ARG A 542 26.35 4.60 0.16
CA ARG A 542 27.71 4.27 -0.26
C ARG A 542 28.44 3.32 0.71
N ARG A 543 28.03 3.30 2.00
CA ARG A 543 28.56 2.39 3.03
C ARG A 543 28.24 0.92 2.76
N PHE A 544 27.28 0.61 1.88
CA PHE A 544 27.03 -0.77 1.43
C PHE A 544 28.13 -1.32 0.52
N GLY A 545 29.02 -0.49 -0.03
CA GLY A 545 30.16 -0.94 -0.82
C GLY A 545 31.12 -1.84 -0.07
N ASN A 546 32.07 -2.43 -0.81
CA ASN A 546 33.16 -3.26 -0.28
C ASN A 546 32.70 -4.39 0.66
N ARG A 547 31.65 -5.11 0.26
CA ARG A 547 30.99 -6.19 1.02
C ARG A 547 30.25 -5.72 2.29
N GLY A 548 30.03 -4.42 2.46
CA GLY A 548 29.24 -3.88 3.57
C GLY A 548 27.74 -4.17 3.47
N GLY A 549 27.22 -4.31 2.24
CA GLY A 549 25.82 -4.62 1.95
C GLY A 549 25.65 -5.84 1.05
N GLU A 550 24.41 -6.29 0.95
CA GLU A 550 23.99 -7.40 0.10
C GLU A 550 22.69 -7.05 -0.62
N VAL A 551 22.46 -7.69 -1.76
CA VAL A 551 21.18 -7.68 -2.49
C VAL A 551 20.72 -9.11 -2.71
N LEU A 552 19.42 -9.32 -2.91
CA LEU A 552 18.87 -10.65 -3.14
C LEU A 552 18.66 -10.85 -4.65
N ILE A 553 19.34 -11.84 -5.23
CA ILE A 553 19.24 -12.22 -6.64
C ILE A 553 18.95 -13.72 -6.72
N ARG A 554 17.89 -14.11 -7.42
CA ARG A 554 17.46 -15.51 -7.54
C ARG A 554 17.38 -16.25 -6.19
N GLY A 555 16.92 -15.54 -5.14
CA GLY A 555 16.80 -16.11 -3.79
C GLY A 555 18.11 -16.23 -3.01
N LYS A 556 19.25 -15.83 -3.57
CA LYS A 556 20.56 -15.83 -2.89
C LYS A 556 21.00 -14.43 -2.51
N ARG A 557 21.63 -14.28 -1.35
CA ARG A 557 22.23 -13.02 -0.90
C ARG A 557 23.58 -12.83 -1.61
N CYS A 558 23.71 -11.74 -2.31
CA CYS A 558 24.84 -11.39 -3.17
C CYS A 558 25.51 -10.11 -2.64
N PRO A 559 26.79 -10.15 -2.25
CA PRO A 559 27.46 -8.98 -1.66
C PRO A 559 27.78 -7.91 -2.69
N VAL A 560 27.75 -6.65 -2.25
CA VAL A 560 28.16 -5.50 -3.05
C VAL A 560 29.69 -5.45 -3.14
N LEU A 561 30.23 -5.37 -4.34
CA LEU A 561 31.66 -5.29 -4.63
C LEU A 561 32.09 -3.85 -4.94
N GLY A 562 33.25 -3.47 -4.48
CA GLY A 562 33.79 -2.13 -4.69
C GLY A 562 32.91 -1.03 -4.06
N ASN A 563 33.19 0.21 -4.39
CA ASN A 563 32.39 1.35 -3.94
C ASN A 563 31.08 1.43 -4.71
N VAL A 564 29.96 1.69 -4.01
CA VAL A 564 28.71 2.08 -4.67
C VAL A 564 28.93 3.40 -5.42
N CYS A 565 28.56 3.43 -6.70
CA CYS A 565 28.68 4.60 -7.56
C CYS A 565 27.43 5.51 -7.41
N MET A 566 27.40 6.64 -8.15
CA MET A 566 26.27 7.54 -8.12
C MET A 566 24.98 6.85 -8.56
N ASP A 567 25.04 6.08 -9.66
CA ASP A 567 23.89 5.50 -10.36
C ASP A 567 23.98 3.97 -10.52
N LEU A 568 25.09 3.35 -10.13
CA LEU A 568 25.37 1.93 -10.37
C LEU A 568 26.01 1.27 -9.15
N ALA A 569 25.79 -0.04 -8.99
CA ALA A 569 26.53 -0.87 -8.05
C ALA A 569 26.94 -2.21 -8.71
N MET A 570 28.06 -2.77 -8.25
CA MET A 570 28.60 -4.04 -8.69
C MET A 570 28.32 -5.11 -7.63
N ILE A 571 27.84 -6.27 -8.06
CA ILE A 571 27.36 -7.33 -7.17
C ILE A 571 28.05 -8.63 -7.53
N ASP A 572 28.55 -9.36 -6.54
CA ASP A 572 29.08 -10.71 -6.68
C ASP A 572 27.93 -11.69 -6.88
N VAL A 573 27.80 -12.21 -8.09
CA VAL A 573 26.74 -13.18 -8.42
C VAL A 573 27.31 -14.58 -8.71
N THR A 574 28.51 -14.85 -8.26
CA THR A 574 29.19 -16.14 -8.45
C THR A 574 28.30 -17.28 -7.92
N GLY A 575 28.08 -18.28 -8.77
CA GLY A 575 27.25 -19.44 -8.42
C GLY A 575 25.74 -19.19 -8.32
N THR A 576 25.23 -18.07 -8.88
CA THR A 576 23.79 -17.77 -8.90
C THR A 576 23.11 -18.01 -10.25
N ASP A 577 23.88 -18.24 -11.32
CA ASP A 577 23.40 -18.30 -12.72
C ASP A 577 22.62 -17.05 -13.16
N ALA A 578 22.92 -15.91 -12.53
CA ALA A 578 22.27 -14.63 -12.80
C ALA A 578 22.51 -14.15 -14.23
N GLN A 579 21.49 -13.57 -14.85
CA GLN A 579 21.52 -13.06 -16.21
C GLN A 579 21.07 -11.60 -16.28
N PRO A 580 21.45 -10.83 -17.31
CA PRO A 580 20.86 -9.53 -17.58
C PRO A 580 19.33 -9.62 -17.65
N GLY A 581 18.65 -8.65 -16.98
CA GLY A 581 17.18 -8.64 -16.84
C GLY A 581 16.65 -9.34 -15.59
N ASP A 582 17.46 -10.14 -14.88
CA ASP A 582 17.04 -10.71 -13.58
C ASP A 582 16.82 -9.61 -12.54
N SER A 583 15.88 -9.86 -11.62
CA SER A 583 15.57 -8.94 -10.53
C SER A 583 16.61 -9.01 -9.42
N ALA A 584 17.05 -7.85 -8.96
CA ALA A 584 17.85 -7.67 -7.75
C ALA A 584 17.03 -6.91 -6.71
N VAL A 585 16.71 -7.54 -5.57
CA VAL A 585 15.97 -6.92 -4.47
C VAL A 585 16.96 -6.30 -3.49
N ILE A 586 16.74 -5.01 -3.19
CA ILE A 586 17.58 -4.22 -2.27
C ILE A 586 17.06 -4.36 -0.84
N PHE A 587 15.75 -4.29 -0.66
CA PHE A 587 15.03 -4.66 0.58
C PHE A 587 13.60 -5.09 0.26
N GLY A 588 13.01 -5.91 1.12
CA GLY A 588 11.68 -6.48 0.99
C GLY A 588 11.51 -7.68 1.93
N ASP A 589 10.55 -8.57 1.66
CA ASP A 589 10.18 -9.68 2.55
C ASP A 589 11.36 -10.59 2.96
N ASN A 590 12.25 -10.93 2.02
CA ASN A 590 13.37 -11.85 2.26
C ASN A 590 14.70 -11.16 2.51
N LEU A 591 14.73 -9.85 2.47
CA LEU A 591 15.85 -8.98 2.86
C LEU A 591 15.28 -7.77 3.61
N PRO A 592 14.98 -7.93 4.92
CA PRO A 592 14.33 -6.90 5.72
C PRO A 592 15.11 -5.60 5.76
N ILE A 593 14.40 -4.47 5.70
CA ILE A 593 15.03 -3.14 5.73
C ILE A 593 15.72 -2.87 7.07
N GLU A 594 15.30 -3.52 8.15
CA GLU A 594 15.92 -3.46 9.47
C GLU A 594 17.37 -3.94 9.42
N GLU A 595 17.67 -5.00 8.65
CA GLU A 595 19.04 -5.47 8.46
C GLU A 595 19.93 -4.41 7.78
N LEU A 596 19.37 -3.63 6.85
CA LEU A 596 20.07 -2.54 6.19
C LEU A 596 20.32 -1.39 7.19
N ALA A 597 19.32 -1.07 8.00
CA ALA A 597 19.43 -0.04 9.04
C ALA A 597 20.52 -0.40 10.06
N ASP A 598 20.52 -1.64 10.54
CA ASP A 598 21.54 -2.16 11.47
C ASP A 598 22.96 -2.06 10.89
N LYS A 599 23.16 -2.49 9.62
CA LYS A 599 24.45 -2.41 8.92
C LYS A 599 24.95 -0.96 8.81
N LEU A 600 24.05 0.01 8.69
CA LEU A 600 24.39 1.44 8.60
C LEU A 600 24.39 2.14 9.96
N SER A 601 24.08 1.45 11.07
CA SER A 601 23.90 2.03 12.40
C SER A 601 22.89 3.19 12.40
N THR A 602 21.74 2.97 11.76
CA THR A 602 20.65 3.94 11.65
C THR A 602 19.28 3.26 11.89
N ILE A 603 18.20 3.93 11.53
CA ILE A 603 16.83 3.48 11.71
C ILE A 603 16.11 3.27 10.37
N THR A 604 15.10 2.42 10.35
CA THR A 604 14.29 2.10 9.17
C THR A 604 13.67 3.32 8.51
N TYR A 605 13.32 4.35 9.30
CA TYR A 605 12.80 5.64 8.81
C TYR A 605 13.77 6.32 7.83
N GLU A 606 15.07 6.35 8.16
CA GLU A 606 16.08 6.98 7.32
C GLU A 606 16.24 6.23 6.00
N ILE A 607 16.29 4.89 6.05
CA ILE A 607 16.39 4.08 4.83
C ILE A 607 15.20 4.33 3.90
N LEU A 608 13.95 4.31 4.43
CA LEU A 608 12.75 4.57 3.62
C LEU A 608 12.74 5.97 3.00
N THR A 609 13.03 6.99 3.82
CA THR A 609 12.97 8.38 3.39
C THR A 609 14.14 8.78 2.50
N SER A 610 15.26 8.05 2.54
CA SER A 610 16.41 8.28 1.67
C SER A 610 16.20 7.81 0.23
N VAL A 611 15.23 6.92 -0.02
CA VAL A 611 14.90 6.50 -1.39
C VAL A 611 14.46 7.71 -2.21
N SER A 612 15.30 8.11 -3.16
CA SER A 612 15.13 9.31 -3.98
C SER A 612 13.78 9.33 -4.71
N ARG A 613 13.19 10.51 -4.89
CA ARG A 613 11.96 10.69 -5.70
C ARG A 613 12.14 10.31 -7.18
N ARG A 614 13.37 10.20 -7.68
CA ARG A 614 13.65 9.70 -9.03
C ARG A 614 13.40 8.19 -9.16
N VAL A 615 13.47 7.42 -8.07
CA VAL A 615 13.05 6.02 -8.04
C VAL A 615 11.53 5.96 -8.17
N LYS A 616 11.05 5.23 -9.15
CA LYS A 616 9.62 5.13 -9.44
C LYS A 616 8.88 4.37 -8.32
N ARG A 617 7.79 4.95 -7.80
CA ARG A 617 6.86 4.24 -6.91
C ARG A 617 5.82 3.51 -7.76
N VAL A 618 5.65 2.24 -7.48
CA VAL A 618 4.66 1.37 -8.13
C VAL A 618 3.72 0.85 -7.05
N TYR A 619 2.47 1.29 -7.11
CA TYR A 619 1.48 0.90 -6.10
C TYR A 619 0.81 -0.39 -6.52
N VAL A 620 0.89 -1.39 -5.62
CA VAL A 620 0.22 -2.68 -5.77
C VAL A 620 -0.88 -2.79 -4.70
N GLN A 621 -2.00 -3.38 -5.08
CA GLN A 621 -3.15 -3.60 -4.19
C GLN A 621 -3.27 -5.06 -3.81
#